data_b653f5cc01b795c1b3051f630973d015
#
_entry.id   b653f5cc01b795c1b3051f630973d015
#
_cell.length_a   1.000
_cell.length_b   1.000
_cell.length_c   1.000
_cell.angle_alpha   90.00
_cell.angle_beta   90.00
_cell.angle_gamma   90.00
#
_symmetry.space_group_name_H-M   'P 1'
#
loop_
_entity.id
_entity.type
_entity.pdbx_description
1 polymer ?
#
loop_
_entity_poly.entity_id
_entity_poly.type
_entity_poly.pdbx_seq_one_letter_code
_entity_poly.pdbx_strand_id
1 'polypeptide(L)'
;GSIRNEEHLKVAREMRKSCRVIVALGTCATHGGIPALCNSWSTADILDRVFKTETTDVPDRPPQDGVPPLLDRCYALDEKIHVDVNLPGCAPHPDMVFAALTALVQGESLALPGKSVCDVCPTVRQGKGSLKKLRRFLEAPHYAAPDEPLDQMHCLLEQGFLCMGPVTRAGCNGSGSVPRCIAARVPCRGCFGPVKPDSNQLLDMLSALASNNLEIQSLPEHTSLLRFSGAHNLLNVQRQD
;
A
#
# COMPACT_ATOMS: atom_id res chain seq x y z
N GLY A 1 13.27 2.26 2.61
CA GLY A 1 12.55 1.04 2.24
C GLY A 1 12.13 0.21 3.44
N SER A 2 11.50 -0.94 3.21
CA SER A 2 11.19 -1.91 4.25
C SER A 2 12.44 -2.67 4.72
N ILE A 3 12.38 -3.25 5.91
CA ILE A 3 13.45 -4.07 6.49
C ILE A 3 13.12 -5.54 6.23
N ARG A 4 13.98 -6.25 5.46
CA ARG A 4 13.73 -7.64 5.06
C ARG A 4 14.86 -8.59 5.44
N ASN A 5 16.08 -8.11 5.66
CA ASN A 5 17.25 -8.91 5.98
C ASN A 5 18.06 -8.28 7.13
N GLU A 6 19.04 -9.01 7.63
CA GLU A 6 19.91 -8.61 8.75
C GLU A 6 20.72 -7.33 8.45
N GLU A 7 21.15 -7.16 7.21
CA GLU A 7 21.92 -5.97 6.82
C GLU A 7 21.03 -4.72 6.84
N HIS A 8 19.78 -4.80 6.30
CA HIS A 8 18.83 -3.69 6.39
C HIS A 8 18.55 -3.31 7.84
N LEU A 9 18.42 -4.29 8.73
CA LEU A 9 18.20 -4.07 10.15
C LEU A 9 19.41 -3.39 10.82
N LYS A 10 20.61 -3.85 10.50
CA LYS A 10 21.86 -3.26 11.01
C LYS A 10 21.99 -1.81 10.57
N VAL A 11 21.85 -1.53 9.27
CA VAL A 11 21.93 -0.17 8.71
C VAL A 11 20.86 0.74 9.33
N ALA A 12 19.62 0.28 9.48
CA ALA A 12 18.57 1.09 10.12
C ALA A 12 18.92 1.46 11.55
N ARG A 13 19.45 0.51 12.34
CA ARG A 13 19.89 0.76 13.73
C ARG A 13 21.08 1.73 13.81
N GLU A 14 22.03 1.62 12.90
CA GLU A 14 23.17 2.52 12.81
C GLU A 14 22.73 3.94 12.43
N MET A 15 21.85 4.08 11.45
CA MET A 15 21.26 5.36 11.07
C MET A 15 20.51 6.01 12.24
N ARG A 16 19.71 5.23 13.00
CA ARG A 16 19.01 5.78 14.17
C ARG A 16 19.96 6.31 15.24
N LYS A 17 21.13 5.70 15.42
CA LYS A 17 22.14 6.18 16.37
C LYS A 17 22.84 7.46 15.89
N SER A 18 23.03 7.59 14.58
CA SER A 18 23.82 8.67 13.97
C SER A 18 22.98 9.90 13.60
N CYS A 19 21.67 9.74 13.36
CA CYS A 19 20.80 10.79 12.88
C CYS A 19 19.87 11.29 13.99
N ARG A 20 19.69 12.60 14.10
CA ARG A 20 18.73 13.21 15.03
C ARG A 20 17.29 12.93 14.63
N VAL A 21 17.01 12.93 13.33
CA VAL A 21 15.68 12.73 12.75
C VAL A 21 15.74 11.61 11.71
N ILE A 22 14.82 10.68 11.79
CA ILE A 22 14.60 9.62 10.80
C ILE A 22 13.24 9.84 10.14
N VAL A 23 13.25 9.96 8.82
CA VAL A 23 12.04 10.03 7.99
C VAL A 23 11.83 8.71 7.28
N ALA A 24 10.72 8.02 7.56
CA ALA A 24 10.30 6.87 6.78
C ALA A 24 9.70 7.36 5.46
N LEU A 25 10.51 7.32 4.40
CA LEU A 25 10.13 7.81 3.09
C LEU A 25 9.55 6.68 2.23
N GLY A 26 8.30 6.85 1.84
CA GLY A 26 7.57 5.94 0.97
C GLY A 26 6.89 4.78 1.71
N THR A 27 5.90 4.22 1.05
CA THR A 27 5.01 3.19 1.64
C THR A 27 5.75 1.92 2.06
N CYS A 28 6.85 1.57 1.40
CA CYS A 28 7.67 0.44 1.85
C CYS A 28 8.28 0.68 3.24
N ALA A 29 8.71 1.92 3.51
CA ALA A 29 9.27 2.29 4.81
C ALA A 29 8.18 2.44 5.89
N THR A 30 7.00 2.96 5.53
CA THR A 30 5.94 3.29 6.49
C THR A 30 4.98 2.15 6.78
N HIS A 31 4.72 1.26 5.83
CA HIS A 31 3.69 0.21 5.93
C HIS A 31 4.13 -1.14 5.34
N GLY A 32 5.43 -1.31 5.05
CA GLY A 32 5.98 -2.50 4.42
C GLY A 32 5.84 -2.52 2.89
N GLY A 33 4.84 -1.84 2.34
CA GLY A 33 4.60 -1.74 0.90
C GLY A 33 4.41 -3.08 0.19
N ILE A 34 4.67 -3.10 -1.11
CA ILE A 34 4.63 -4.33 -1.93
C ILE A 34 5.57 -5.43 -1.39
N PRO A 35 6.80 -5.12 -0.90
CA PRO A 35 7.65 -6.15 -0.31
C PRO A 35 7.00 -6.92 0.82
N ALA A 36 6.14 -6.29 1.63
CA ALA A 36 5.46 -6.95 2.74
C ALA A 36 4.38 -7.96 2.31
N LEU A 37 4.03 -8.07 1.03
CA LEU A 37 3.21 -9.17 0.52
C LEU A 37 3.85 -10.53 0.79
N CYS A 38 5.18 -10.59 0.87
CA CYS A 38 5.90 -11.82 1.23
C CYS A 38 5.51 -12.36 2.61
N ASN A 39 4.95 -11.54 3.49
CA ASN A 39 4.50 -11.95 4.82
C ASN A 39 3.31 -12.93 4.80
N SER A 40 2.71 -13.16 3.63
CA SER A 40 1.71 -14.21 3.41
C SER A 40 2.30 -15.62 3.38
N TRP A 41 3.62 -15.76 3.29
CA TRP A 41 4.33 -17.04 3.22
C TRP A 41 5.49 -17.09 4.20
N SER A 42 5.90 -18.28 4.58
CA SER A 42 7.13 -18.45 5.35
C SER A 42 8.36 -18.08 4.51
N THR A 43 9.45 -17.71 5.17
CA THR A 43 10.73 -17.45 4.46
C THR A 43 11.21 -18.68 3.70
N ALA A 44 10.99 -19.88 4.25
CA ALA A 44 11.32 -21.14 3.58
C ALA A 44 10.51 -21.32 2.29
N ASP A 45 9.18 -21.13 2.34
CA ASP A 45 8.31 -21.23 1.15
C ASP A 45 8.70 -20.23 0.06
N ILE A 46 9.10 -19.02 0.47
CA ILE A 46 9.55 -18.00 -0.48
C ILE A 46 10.84 -18.43 -1.17
N LEU A 47 11.81 -18.92 -0.41
CA LEU A 47 13.09 -19.40 -0.96
C LEU A 47 12.86 -20.59 -1.88
N ASP A 48 12.01 -21.53 -1.48
CA ASP A 48 11.65 -22.68 -2.30
C ASP A 48 11.01 -22.25 -3.62
N ARG A 49 10.05 -21.32 -3.58
CA ARG A 49 9.40 -20.79 -4.78
C ARG A 49 10.33 -20.04 -5.73
N VAL A 50 11.37 -19.39 -5.20
CA VAL A 50 12.32 -18.62 -6.01
C VAL A 50 13.41 -19.51 -6.58
N PHE A 51 13.93 -20.44 -5.79
CA PHE A 51 15.15 -21.19 -6.14
C PHE A 51 14.92 -22.65 -6.54
N LYS A 52 13.77 -23.26 -6.17
CA LYS A 52 13.40 -24.62 -6.58
C LYS A 52 12.46 -24.60 -7.79
N THR A 53 12.87 -23.93 -8.86
CA THR A 53 12.07 -23.83 -10.08
C THR A 53 12.91 -24.23 -11.28
N GLU A 54 12.26 -24.71 -12.35
CA GLU A 54 12.90 -25.06 -13.63
C GLU A 54 13.56 -23.85 -14.32
N THR A 55 13.25 -22.64 -13.89
CA THR A 55 13.81 -21.39 -14.42
C THR A 55 15.14 -21.00 -13.75
N THR A 56 15.59 -21.75 -12.75
CA THR A 56 16.83 -21.49 -12.01
C THR A 56 17.94 -22.39 -12.54
N ASP A 57 19.10 -21.84 -12.91
CA ASP A 57 20.23 -22.58 -13.48
C ASP A 57 20.75 -23.71 -12.58
N VAL A 58 20.72 -23.48 -11.27
CA VAL A 58 21.05 -24.49 -10.24
C VAL A 58 19.85 -24.62 -9.31
N PRO A 59 18.88 -25.47 -9.62
CA PRO A 59 17.74 -25.71 -8.74
C PRO A 59 18.18 -26.24 -7.38
N ASP A 60 17.37 -25.95 -6.35
CA ASP A 60 17.53 -26.41 -4.96
C ASP A 60 18.60 -25.71 -4.11
N ARG A 61 19.29 -24.70 -4.59
CA ARG A 61 20.31 -24.03 -3.79
C ARG A 61 20.11 -22.51 -3.71
N PRO A 62 19.42 -22.01 -2.65
CA PRO A 62 19.43 -20.58 -2.37
C PRO A 62 20.88 -20.12 -2.11
N PRO A 63 21.29 -18.94 -2.61
CA PRO A 63 22.62 -18.42 -2.36
C PRO A 63 22.80 -18.18 -0.85
N GLN A 64 23.92 -18.64 -0.29
CA GLN A 64 24.25 -18.51 1.13
C GLN A 64 25.47 -17.61 1.34
N ASP A 65 26.43 -17.64 0.42
CA ASP A 65 27.66 -16.88 0.53
C ASP A 65 27.50 -15.46 0.00
N GLY A 66 27.88 -14.48 0.80
CA GLY A 66 27.83 -13.06 0.44
C GLY A 66 26.44 -12.43 0.42
N VAL A 67 25.40 -13.18 0.81
CA VAL A 67 24.01 -12.69 0.87
C VAL A 67 23.57 -12.60 2.31
N PRO A 68 23.08 -11.42 2.78
CA PRO A 68 22.61 -11.28 4.15
C PRO A 68 21.39 -12.18 4.43
N PRO A 69 21.34 -12.86 5.58
CA PRO A 69 20.21 -13.71 5.96
C PRO A 69 18.87 -12.91 5.95
N LEU A 70 17.84 -13.56 5.44
CA LEU A 70 16.48 -12.98 5.51
C LEU A 70 15.97 -13.02 6.95
N LEU A 71 15.22 -12.00 7.32
CA LEU A 71 14.42 -12.02 8.53
C LEU A 71 13.19 -12.92 8.33
N ASP A 72 12.56 -13.29 9.45
CA ASP A 72 11.33 -14.07 9.47
C ASP A 72 10.20 -13.44 8.62
N ARG A 73 10.15 -12.10 8.57
CA ARG A 73 9.20 -11.36 7.76
C ARG A 73 9.76 -10.01 7.28
N CYS A 74 9.00 -9.33 6.43
CA CYS A 74 9.26 -7.97 6.01
C CYS A 74 8.60 -6.98 6.99
N TYR A 75 9.36 -6.01 7.46
CA TYR A 75 8.95 -5.03 8.45
C TYR A 75 8.88 -3.62 7.87
N ALA A 76 7.94 -2.81 8.36
CA ALA A 76 8.03 -1.37 8.25
C ALA A 76 9.19 -0.85 9.14
N LEU A 77 9.64 0.37 8.89
CA LEU A 77 10.80 0.91 9.58
C LEU A 77 10.54 1.10 11.08
N ASP A 78 9.36 1.57 11.43
CA ASP A 78 8.93 1.86 12.80
C ASP A 78 8.72 0.59 13.66
N GLU A 79 8.62 -0.57 13.07
CA GLU A 79 8.60 -1.84 13.81
C GLU A 79 9.99 -2.23 14.37
N LYS A 80 11.06 -1.62 13.88
CA LYS A 80 12.45 -1.98 14.23
C LYS A 80 13.28 -0.84 14.82
N ILE A 81 12.95 0.40 14.51
CA ILE A 81 13.59 1.61 15.03
C ILE A 81 12.55 2.70 15.27
N HIS A 82 12.86 3.67 16.10
CA HIS A 82 12.03 4.87 16.23
C HIS A 82 12.10 5.72 14.95
N VAL A 83 10.95 6.09 14.42
CA VAL A 83 10.76 6.95 13.25
C VAL A 83 10.10 8.26 13.70
N ASP A 84 10.68 9.39 13.32
CA ASP A 84 10.20 10.71 13.73
C ASP A 84 9.11 11.23 12.79
N VAL A 85 9.21 10.90 11.47
CA VAL A 85 8.26 11.36 10.45
C VAL A 85 7.94 10.23 9.48
N ASN A 86 6.65 9.98 9.26
CA ASN A 86 6.15 9.03 8.27
C ASN A 86 5.63 9.79 7.04
N LEU A 87 6.23 9.54 5.87
CA LEU A 87 5.80 10.10 4.59
C LEU A 87 5.46 8.97 3.61
N PRO A 88 4.20 8.50 3.58
CA PRO A 88 3.79 7.42 2.70
C PRO A 88 3.72 7.86 1.24
N GLY A 89 3.58 6.89 0.34
CA GLY A 89 3.46 7.06 -1.11
C GLY A 89 4.32 6.06 -1.86
N CYS A 90 3.86 5.59 -3.01
CA CYS A 90 4.60 4.67 -3.86
C CYS A 90 4.67 5.21 -5.31
N ALA A 91 5.54 6.20 -5.54
CA ALA A 91 6.41 6.99 -4.62
C ALA A 91 5.66 8.20 -4.03
N PRO A 92 6.18 8.82 -2.93
CA PRO A 92 5.66 10.08 -2.43
C PRO A 92 5.69 11.17 -3.51
N HIS A 93 4.73 12.09 -3.47
CA HIS A 93 4.73 13.23 -4.37
C HIS A 93 5.87 14.20 -3.97
N PRO A 94 6.59 14.83 -4.93
CA PRO A 94 7.65 15.79 -4.61
C PRO A 94 7.22 16.91 -3.67
N ASP A 95 6.02 17.47 -3.86
CA ASP A 95 5.47 18.51 -2.99
C ASP A 95 5.33 18.04 -1.54
N MET A 96 4.97 16.77 -1.31
CA MET A 96 4.87 16.21 0.02
C MET A 96 6.25 16.03 0.67
N VAL A 97 7.25 15.66 -0.13
CA VAL A 97 8.64 15.60 0.34
C VAL A 97 9.12 17.00 0.71
N PHE A 98 8.86 17.99 -0.13
CA PHE A 98 9.20 19.38 0.14
C PHE A 98 8.50 19.91 1.40
N ALA A 99 7.19 19.68 1.53
CA ALA A 99 6.43 20.07 2.72
C ALA A 99 6.98 19.42 4.00
N ALA A 100 7.35 18.14 3.94
CA ALA A 100 7.96 17.43 5.07
C ALA A 100 9.30 18.04 5.48
N LEU A 101 10.16 18.34 4.50
CA LEU A 101 11.46 18.97 4.76
C LEU A 101 11.30 20.39 5.33
N THR A 102 10.35 21.16 4.81
CA THR A 102 10.06 22.51 5.30
C THR A 102 9.57 22.48 6.75
N ALA A 103 8.62 21.59 7.06
CA ALA A 103 8.13 21.41 8.43
C ALA A 103 9.26 21.03 9.39
N LEU A 104 10.15 20.11 8.99
CA LEU A 104 11.30 19.70 9.79
C LEU A 104 12.28 20.86 10.05
N VAL A 105 12.55 21.70 9.05
CA VAL A 105 13.43 22.87 9.21
C VAL A 105 12.81 23.91 10.15
N GLN A 106 11.49 24.05 10.11
CA GLN A 106 10.74 24.97 10.97
C GLN A 106 10.48 24.42 12.39
N GLY A 107 10.84 23.16 12.64
CA GLY A 107 10.57 22.48 13.91
C GLY A 107 9.10 22.10 14.09
N GLU A 108 8.37 22.01 12.98
CA GLU A 108 6.95 21.65 12.94
C GLU A 108 6.78 20.17 12.63
N SER A 109 5.60 19.62 12.96
CA SER A 109 5.22 18.26 12.58
C SER A 109 4.52 18.24 11.22
N LEU A 110 4.87 17.28 10.37
CA LEU A 110 4.12 17.05 9.13
C LEU A 110 2.71 16.55 9.45
N ALA A 111 1.70 17.37 9.16
CA ALA A 111 0.30 16.98 9.28
C ALA A 111 -0.18 16.31 7.98
N LEU A 112 -0.40 14.98 8.04
CA LEU A 112 -1.04 14.27 6.93
C LEU A 112 -2.58 14.42 7.02
N PRO A 113 -3.28 14.50 5.86
CA PRO A 113 -4.73 14.63 5.86
C PRO A 113 -5.43 13.50 6.63
N GLY A 114 -6.39 13.85 7.49
CA GLY A 114 -7.25 12.90 8.20
C GLY A 114 -8.46 12.40 7.38
N LYS A 115 -8.45 12.61 6.07
CA LYS A 115 -9.53 12.27 5.12
C LYS A 115 -9.13 11.09 4.25
N SER A 116 -10.13 10.38 3.73
CA SER A 116 -9.93 9.34 2.72
C SER A 116 -9.75 9.93 1.32
N VAL A 117 -9.25 9.12 0.39
CA VAL A 117 -9.22 9.48 -1.05
C VAL A 117 -10.64 9.75 -1.57
N CYS A 118 -11.66 9.04 -1.06
CA CYS A 118 -13.04 9.26 -1.45
C CYS A 118 -13.58 10.64 -1.08
N ASP A 119 -13.10 11.22 0.03
CA ASP A 119 -13.54 12.56 0.48
C ASP A 119 -13.03 13.69 -0.40
N VAL A 120 -12.04 13.42 -1.24
CA VAL A 120 -11.44 14.38 -2.20
C VAL A 120 -11.52 13.89 -3.65
N CYS A 121 -12.26 12.80 -3.88
CA CYS A 121 -12.45 12.24 -5.21
C CYS A 121 -13.54 13.02 -5.96
N PRO A 122 -13.28 13.52 -7.17
CA PRO A 122 -14.28 14.27 -7.93
C PRO A 122 -15.38 13.41 -8.57
N THR A 123 -15.17 12.08 -8.67
CA THR A 123 -16.09 11.21 -9.41
C THR A 123 -17.49 11.16 -8.79
N VAL A 124 -18.50 11.02 -9.63
CA VAL A 124 -19.91 11.06 -9.23
C VAL A 124 -20.32 9.74 -8.60
N ARG A 125 -20.88 9.80 -7.40
CA ARG A 125 -21.55 8.68 -6.75
C ARG A 125 -23.04 8.71 -7.06
N GLN A 126 -23.56 7.57 -7.49
CA GLN A 126 -24.97 7.37 -7.81
C GLN A 126 -25.70 6.53 -6.76
N GLY A 127 -24.97 6.03 -5.74
CA GLY A 127 -25.45 5.17 -4.71
C GLY A 127 -25.03 3.71 -4.91
N LYS A 128 -25.69 2.77 -4.21
CA LYS A 128 -25.33 1.34 -4.30
C LYS A 128 -25.44 0.85 -5.73
N GLY A 129 -24.34 0.34 -6.26
CA GLY A 129 -24.29 -0.22 -7.60
C GLY A 129 -25.20 -1.45 -7.75
N SER A 130 -25.66 -1.69 -8.98
CA SER A 130 -26.41 -2.92 -9.32
C SER A 130 -25.51 -4.15 -9.44
N LEU A 131 -24.21 -3.95 -9.54
CA LEU A 131 -23.22 -5.02 -9.69
C LEU A 131 -22.91 -5.65 -8.35
N LYS A 132 -23.01 -6.97 -8.29
CA LYS A 132 -22.65 -7.77 -7.11
C LYS A 132 -21.20 -8.25 -7.12
N LYS A 133 -20.60 -8.40 -8.31
CA LYS A 133 -19.26 -8.97 -8.48
C LYS A 133 -18.26 -7.88 -8.87
N LEU A 134 -17.05 -8.01 -8.34
CA LEU A 134 -15.92 -7.24 -8.84
C LEU A 134 -15.58 -7.65 -10.27
N ARG A 135 -15.22 -6.68 -11.08
CA ARG A 135 -14.82 -6.88 -12.48
C ARG A 135 -13.44 -6.30 -12.77
N ARG A 136 -12.80 -6.83 -13.81
CA ARG A 136 -11.51 -6.36 -14.30
C ARG A 136 -11.71 -5.36 -15.42
N PHE A 137 -10.68 -4.54 -15.71
CA PHE A 137 -10.71 -3.60 -16.85
C PHE A 137 -10.94 -4.27 -18.19
N LEU A 138 -10.40 -5.49 -18.39
CA LEU A 138 -10.62 -6.27 -19.61
C LEU A 138 -12.06 -6.67 -19.83
N GLU A 139 -12.86 -6.78 -18.76
CA GLU A 139 -14.29 -7.14 -18.80
C GLU A 139 -15.18 -5.92 -19.05
N ALA A 140 -14.62 -4.71 -18.90
CA ALA A 140 -15.34 -3.47 -19.09
C ALA A 140 -14.40 -2.37 -19.63
N PRO A 141 -13.91 -2.51 -20.87
CA PRO A 141 -12.90 -1.60 -21.43
C PRO A 141 -13.43 -0.16 -21.64
N HIS A 142 -14.75 0.01 -21.71
CA HIS A 142 -15.40 1.32 -21.91
C HIS A 142 -16.06 1.85 -20.62
N TYR A 143 -15.39 1.67 -19.47
CA TYR A 143 -15.92 2.11 -18.17
C TYR A 143 -15.94 3.65 -17.99
N ALA A 144 -15.17 4.38 -18.79
CA ALA A 144 -15.16 5.84 -18.87
C ALA A 144 -14.75 6.27 -20.28
N ALA A 145 -15.35 7.35 -20.79
CA ALA A 145 -14.88 7.92 -22.04
C ALA A 145 -13.53 8.63 -21.82
N PRO A 146 -12.60 8.58 -22.79
CA PRO A 146 -11.29 9.20 -22.66
C PRO A 146 -11.32 10.69 -22.29
N ASP A 147 -12.28 11.42 -22.84
CA ASP A 147 -12.44 12.88 -22.69
C ASP A 147 -13.52 13.29 -21.68
N GLU A 148 -14.16 12.33 -21.00
CA GLU A 148 -15.18 12.63 -20.00
C GLU A 148 -14.56 13.41 -18.82
N PRO A 149 -15.13 14.55 -18.40
CA PRO A 149 -14.67 15.28 -17.22
C PRO A 149 -14.72 14.37 -15.96
N LEU A 150 -13.71 14.46 -15.10
CA LEU A 150 -13.62 13.59 -13.91
C LEU A 150 -14.77 13.78 -12.93
N ASP A 151 -15.34 14.98 -12.88
CA ASP A 151 -16.51 15.34 -12.08
C ASP A 151 -17.84 14.91 -12.71
N GLN A 152 -17.79 14.27 -13.87
CA GLN A 152 -18.93 13.62 -14.52
C GLN A 152 -18.74 12.09 -14.57
N MET A 153 -17.51 11.62 -14.43
CA MET A 153 -17.18 10.20 -14.45
C MET A 153 -17.82 9.46 -13.27
N HIS A 154 -18.50 8.35 -13.55
CA HIS A 154 -19.13 7.53 -12.52
C HIS A 154 -18.08 6.90 -11.60
N CYS A 155 -18.37 6.83 -10.30
CA CYS A 155 -17.48 6.25 -9.28
C CYS A 155 -17.04 4.83 -9.67
N LEU A 156 -15.73 4.61 -9.74
CA LEU A 156 -15.16 3.33 -10.18
C LEU A 156 -15.50 2.15 -9.25
N LEU A 157 -15.66 2.41 -7.93
CA LEU A 157 -16.11 1.37 -6.99
C LEU A 157 -17.56 0.98 -7.26
N GLU A 158 -18.45 1.92 -7.50
CA GLU A 158 -19.84 1.66 -7.84
C GLU A 158 -19.99 0.97 -9.20
N GLN A 159 -19.01 1.17 -10.10
CA GLN A 159 -18.91 0.43 -11.35
C GLN A 159 -18.37 -1.01 -11.19
N GLY A 160 -18.07 -1.45 -9.97
CA GLY A 160 -17.57 -2.80 -9.65
C GLY A 160 -16.06 -2.97 -9.74
N PHE A 161 -15.27 -1.91 -9.91
CA PHE A 161 -13.80 -2.01 -9.86
C PHE A 161 -13.30 -1.96 -8.42
N LEU A 162 -12.29 -2.77 -8.11
CA LEU A 162 -11.64 -2.71 -6.80
C LEU A 162 -10.93 -1.37 -6.62
N CYS A 163 -11.55 -0.46 -5.89
CA CYS A 163 -11.04 0.86 -5.58
C CYS A 163 -10.81 1.01 -4.07
N MET A 164 -9.55 1.16 -3.66
CA MET A 164 -9.15 1.32 -2.26
C MET A 164 -9.39 2.74 -1.70
N GLY A 165 -10.07 3.61 -2.46
CA GLY A 165 -10.33 5.00 -2.08
C GLY A 165 -10.97 5.19 -0.70
N PRO A 166 -12.00 4.40 -0.31
CA PRO A 166 -12.66 4.55 0.99
C PRO A 166 -11.74 4.40 2.19
N VAL A 167 -10.71 3.55 2.07
CA VAL A 167 -9.83 3.15 3.17
C VAL A 167 -8.40 3.67 3.04
N THR A 168 -8.15 4.49 2.04
CA THR A 168 -6.83 5.07 1.78
C THR A 168 -6.82 6.53 2.15
N ARG A 169 -5.80 6.97 2.87
CA ARG A 169 -5.57 8.36 3.24
C ARG A 169 -5.41 9.24 1.99
N ALA A 170 -6.02 10.42 1.98
CA ALA A 170 -5.80 11.45 0.97
C ALA A 170 -4.39 12.05 1.08
N GLY A 171 -3.98 12.82 0.05
CA GLY A 171 -2.70 13.54 0.03
C GLY A 171 -1.69 13.02 -0.98
N CYS A 172 -1.96 11.90 -1.68
CA CYS A 172 -1.06 11.35 -2.70
C CYS A 172 -0.86 12.26 -3.92
N ASN A 173 -1.66 13.31 -4.06
CA ASN A 173 -1.66 14.30 -5.15
C ASN A 173 -0.79 15.53 -4.85
N GLY A 174 -0.14 15.61 -3.69
CA GLY A 174 0.62 16.80 -3.27
C GLY A 174 -0.28 18.04 -3.20
N SER A 175 0.11 19.10 -3.89
CA SER A 175 -0.67 20.36 -4.03
C SER A 175 -1.83 20.26 -5.03
N GLY A 176 -1.95 19.17 -5.78
CA GLY A 176 -3.02 18.96 -6.75
C GLY A 176 -4.38 18.70 -6.09
N SER A 177 -5.47 18.97 -6.80
CA SER A 177 -6.84 18.78 -6.30
C SER A 177 -7.37 17.36 -6.46
N VAL A 178 -6.83 16.56 -7.42
CA VAL A 178 -7.34 15.24 -7.78
C VAL A 178 -6.37 14.13 -7.40
N PRO A 179 -6.82 13.05 -6.74
CA PRO A 179 -5.96 11.89 -6.45
C PRO A 179 -5.35 11.28 -7.71
N ARG A 180 -4.06 10.95 -7.69
CA ARG A 180 -3.26 10.55 -8.87
C ARG A 180 -3.86 9.40 -9.68
N CYS A 181 -4.36 8.36 -9.02
CA CYS A 181 -5.00 7.25 -9.72
C CYS A 181 -6.27 7.70 -10.45
N ILE A 182 -7.08 8.54 -9.81
CA ILE A 182 -8.31 9.08 -10.39
C ILE A 182 -8.00 10.01 -11.57
N ALA A 183 -6.97 10.84 -11.45
CA ALA A 183 -6.49 11.66 -12.57
C ALA A 183 -6.07 10.81 -13.77
N ALA A 184 -5.53 9.62 -13.51
CA ALA A 184 -5.21 8.63 -14.54
C ALA A 184 -6.40 7.71 -14.91
N ARG A 185 -7.61 8.03 -14.47
CA ARG A 185 -8.84 7.26 -14.71
C ARG A 185 -8.77 5.80 -14.25
N VAL A 186 -7.99 5.49 -13.23
CA VAL A 186 -7.90 4.15 -12.65
C VAL A 186 -8.29 4.17 -11.17
N PRO A 187 -8.79 3.04 -10.61
CA PRO A 187 -9.15 2.93 -9.21
C PRO A 187 -7.96 3.21 -8.29
N CYS A 188 -8.25 3.79 -7.12
CA CYS A 188 -7.25 3.96 -6.08
C CYS A 188 -6.60 2.62 -5.70
N ARG A 189 -5.27 2.59 -5.67
CA ARG A 189 -4.48 1.37 -5.39
C ARG A 189 -4.19 1.15 -3.90
N GLY A 190 -4.49 2.11 -3.02
CA GLY A 190 -4.21 1.98 -1.59
C GLY A 190 -2.80 2.41 -1.16
N CYS A 191 -1.99 2.95 -2.06
CA CYS A 191 -0.55 3.14 -1.86
C CYS A 191 -0.16 4.26 -0.88
N PHE A 192 -1.10 5.05 -0.36
CA PHE A 192 -0.83 6.11 0.60
C PHE A 192 -1.13 5.69 2.06
N GLY A 193 -1.41 4.41 2.27
CA GLY A 193 -1.66 3.83 3.59
C GLY A 193 -3.06 4.11 4.15
N PRO A 194 -3.37 3.61 5.35
CA PRO A 194 -4.68 3.75 5.98
C PRO A 194 -4.99 5.20 6.38
N VAL A 195 -6.27 5.53 6.48
CA VAL A 195 -6.74 6.86 6.90
C VAL A 195 -6.31 7.15 8.35
N LYS A 196 -6.49 6.17 9.22
CA LYS A 196 -6.05 6.24 10.63
C LYS A 196 -4.88 5.28 10.85
N PRO A 197 -3.89 5.64 11.67
CA PRO A 197 -2.73 4.77 11.93
C PRO A 197 -3.11 3.36 12.41
N ASP A 198 -4.13 3.26 13.24
CA ASP A 198 -4.56 2.00 13.86
C ASP A 198 -5.65 1.25 13.08
N SER A 199 -6.03 1.72 11.89
CA SER A 199 -7.07 1.05 11.10
C SER A 199 -6.51 -0.12 10.31
N ASN A 200 -7.32 -1.17 10.20
CA ASN A 200 -7.03 -2.34 9.37
C ASN A 200 -7.67 -2.16 7.99
N GLN A 201 -6.86 -1.78 6.99
CA GLN A 201 -7.35 -1.55 5.62
C GLN A 201 -8.10 -2.75 5.03
N LEU A 202 -7.76 -3.98 5.43
CA LEU A 202 -8.48 -5.17 4.96
C LEU A 202 -9.91 -5.16 5.49
N LEU A 203 -10.09 -5.07 6.80
CA LEU A 203 -11.42 -5.08 7.42
C LEU A 203 -12.28 -3.90 6.97
N ASP A 204 -11.67 -2.71 6.92
CA ASP A 204 -12.35 -1.50 6.47
C ASP A 204 -12.79 -1.62 5.00
N MET A 205 -11.95 -2.23 4.14
CA MET A 205 -12.29 -2.42 2.74
C MET A 205 -13.37 -3.49 2.53
N LEU A 206 -13.36 -4.58 3.29
CA LEU A 206 -14.42 -5.58 3.27
C LEU A 206 -15.77 -4.93 3.65
N SER A 207 -15.77 -4.05 4.65
CA SER A 207 -16.95 -3.28 5.04
C SER A 207 -17.40 -2.32 3.93
N ALA A 208 -16.45 -1.64 3.26
CA ALA A 208 -16.75 -0.74 2.15
C ALA A 208 -17.33 -1.48 0.94
N LEU A 209 -16.82 -2.67 0.62
CA LEU A 209 -17.35 -3.53 -0.46
C LEU A 209 -18.79 -3.97 -0.14
N ALA A 210 -19.03 -4.46 1.06
CA ALA A 210 -20.36 -4.86 1.51
C ALA A 210 -21.35 -3.69 1.46
N SER A 211 -20.93 -2.48 1.88
CA SER A 211 -21.75 -1.27 1.82
C SER A 211 -22.13 -0.87 0.38
N ASN A 212 -21.30 -1.21 -0.59
CA ASN A 212 -21.55 -0.98 -2.02
C ASN A 212 -22.21 -2.17 -2.72
N ASN A 213 -22.74 -3.15 -1.98
CA ASN A 213 -23.42 -4.34 -2.50
C ASN A 213 -22.51 -5.28 -3.31
N LEU A 214 -21.19 -5.21 -3.12
CA LEU A 214 -20.22 -6.07 -3.78
C LEU A 214 -19.94 -7.32 -2.93
N GLU A 215 -20.03 -8.49 -3.56
CA GLU A 215 -19.78 -9.77 -2.90
C GLU A 215 -18.28 -9.97 -2.63
N ILE A 216 -17.94 -10.16 -1.35
CA ILE A 216 -16.55 -10.36 -0.90
C ILE A 216 -15.95 -11.62 -1.55
N GLN A 217 -16.77 -12.64 -1.79
CA GLN A 217 -16.38 -13.88 -2.47
C GLN A 217 -15.91 -13.66 -3.92
N SER A 218 -16.26 -12.52 -4.52
CA SER A 218 -15.77 -12.16 -5.85
C SER A 218 -14.32 -11.67 -5.88
N LEU A 219 -13.70 -11.46 -4.72
CA LEU A 219 -12.27 -11.15 -4.61
C LEU A 219 -11.44 -12.42 -4.86
N PRO A 220 -10.54 -12.43 -5.84
CA PRO A 220 -9.68 -13.58 -6.10
C PRO A 220 -8.76 -13.91 -4.93
N GLU A 221 -8.30 -12.89 -4.22
CA GLU A 221 -7.38 -13.01 -3.10
C GLU A 221 -7.52 -11.81 -2.16
N HIS A 222 -7.89 -12.04 -0.90
CA HIS A 222 -8.09 -11.00 0.10
C HIS A 222 -6.79 -10.27 0.47
N THR A 223 -5.65 -10.95 0.40
CA THR A 223 -4.33 -10.37 0.68
C THR A 223 -3.98 -9.22 -0.27
N SER A 224 -4.57 -9.20 -1.47
CA SER A 224 -4.39 -8.11 -2.42
C SER A 224 -4.87 -6.74 -1.91
N LEU A 225 -5.78 -6.73 -0.93
CA LEU A 225 -6.23 -5.50 -0.24
C LEU A 225 -5.14 -4.90 0.64
N LEU A 226 -4.19 -5.70 1.10
CA LEU A 226 -3.04 -5.29 1.90
C LEU A 226 -1.76 -5.10 1.07
N ARG A 227 -1.89 -4.96 -0.26
CA ARG A 227 -0.75 -4.81 -1.20
C ARG A 227 0.27 -3.76 -0.77
N PHE A 228 -0.16 -2.71 -0.10
CA PHE A 228 0.71 -1.61 0.33
C PHE A 228 0.83 -1.50 1.85
N SER A 229 0.19 -2.35 2.63
CA SER A 229 0.12 -2.26 4.09
C SER A 229 0.23 -3.62 4.79
N GLY A 230 1.08 -4.50 4.27
CA GLY A 230 1.25 -5.86 4.80
C GLY A 230 2.16 -5.98 6.03
N ALA A 231 2.79 -4.88 6.50
CA ALA A 231 3.54 -4.83 7.74
C ALA A 231 2.63 -4.73 8.98
N HIS A 232 3.20 -4.51 10.16
CA HIS A 232 2.48 -4.37 11.44
C HIS A 232 1.55 -5.55 11.76
N ASN A 233 1.96 -6.77 11.42
CA ASN A 233 1.19 -8.00 11.58
C ASN A 233 -0.13 -8.07 10.78
N LEU A 234 -0.38 -7.18 9.85
CA LEU A 234 -1.59 -7.23 9.02
C LEU A 234 -1.58 -8.40 8.03
N LEU A 235 -0.40 -8.72 7.46
CA LEU A 235 -0.15 -9.99 6.79
C LEU A 235 0.74 -10.84 7.68
N ASN A 236 0.29 -12.04 7.96
CA ASN A 236 1.05 -13.02 8.72
C ASN A 236 0.75 -14.41 8.15
N VAL A 237 1.77 -15.28 8.13
CA VAL A 237 1.56 -16.69 7.78
C VAL A 237 0.56 -17.24 8.78
N GLN A 238 -0.58 -17.71 8.30
CA GLN A 238 -1.43 -18.54 9.13
C GLN A 238 -0.62 -19.77 9.47
N ARG A 239 -0.23 -19.91 10.74
CA ARG A 239 0.29 -21.19 11.23
C ARG A 239 -0.85 -22.18 11.01
N GLN A 240 -0.65 -23.12 10.10
CA GLN A 240 -1.45 -24.33 10.06
C GLN A 240 -0.95 -25.12 11.29
N ASP A 241 -1.69 -24.99 12.39
CA ASP A 241 -1.54 -25.87 13.57
C ASP A 241 -2.05 -27.25 13.20
#